data_03a5aed30832e431384b3c3e13c5064d
#
_entry.id   03a5aed30832e431384b3c3e13c5064d
#
_cell.length_a   1.000
_cell.length_b   1.000
_cell.length_c   1.000
_cell.angle_alpha   90.00
_cell.angle_beta   90.00
_cell.angle_gamma   90.00
#
_symmetry.space_group_name_H-M   'P 1'
#
loop_
_entity.id
_entity.type
_entity.pdbx_description
1 polymer ?
#
loop_
_entity_poly.entity_id
_entity_poly.type
_entity_poly.pdbx_seq_one_letter_code
_entity_poly.pdbx_strand_id
1 'polypeptide(L)'
;LTGLPTSAITVNTMLMGGGFGRRAEMDVIKQAISVAQAMEGTPILLTWSREEDMTHDAYRPAAMGRVRAKLEGDRISAFDFATASSSVVESQAGRLGYAIPGPDGAIVQGAWEQPYRFANHRVTGYRAPVMVPVGSWRSVGASQNAFFHETAIDELAHLAKADPLEFRLRQIDDDASRAVLSAV
;
A
#
# COMPACT_ATOMS: atom_id res chain seq x y z
N LEU A 1 2.50 -11.44 -25.26
CA LEU A 1 1.10 -11.86 -25.27
C LEU A 1 0.65 -12.22 -26.70
N THR A 2 0.73 -11.29 -27.65
CA THR A 2 0.22 -11.50 -29.03
C THR A 2 1.23 -12.16 -29.95
N GLY A 3 2.53 -12.10 -29.66
CA GLY A 3 3.61 -12.47 -30.60
C GLY A 3 3.84 -11.45 -31.73
N LEU A 4 3.03 -10.40 -31.79
CA LEU A 4 3.16 -9.35 -32.79
C LEU A 4 4.27 -8.35 -32.44
N PRO A 5 4.92 -7.74 -33.44
CA PRO A 5 5.83 -6.63 -33.17
C PRO A 5 5.08 -5.42 -32.60
N THR A 6 5.72 -4.65 -31.74
CA THR A 6 5.11 -3.50 -31.09
C THR A 6 4.58 -2.45 -32.08
N SER A 7 5.20 -2.34 -33.26
CA SER A 7 4.75 -1.47 -34.35
C SER A 7 3.39 -1.85 -34.94
N ALA A 8 2.93 -3.08 -34.73
CA ALA A 8 1.62 -3.56 -35.19
C ALA A 8 0.53 -3.43 -34.09
N ILE A 9 0.87 -2.84 -32.94
CA ILE A 9 -0.05 -2.71 -31.81
C ILE A 9 -0.29 -1.23 -31.51
N THR A 10 -1.55 -0.82 -31.54
CA THR A 10 -1.98 0.51 -31.15
C THR A 10 -2.71 0.44 -29.81
N VAL A 11 -2.28 1.25 -28.84
CA VAL A 11 -2.93 1.36 -27.53
C VAL A 11 -3.55 2.74 -27.40
N ASN A 12 -4.88 2.77 -27.25
CA ASN A 12 -5.62 3.99 -27.00
C ASN A 12 -6.02 4.05 -25.52
N THR A 13 -5.35 4.91 -24.76
CA THR A 13 -5.65 5.09 -23.35
C THR A 13 -6.93 5.92 -23.19
N MET A 14 -7.92 5.35 -22.51
CA MET A 14 -9.17 6.02 -22.21
C MET A 14 -9.12 6.73 -20.86
N LEU A 15 -9.99 7.72 -20.66
CA LEU A 15 -10.17 8.37 -19.35
C LEU A 15 -10.64 7.35 -18.32
N MET A 16 -10.12 7.46 -17.11
CA MET A 16 -10.39 6.53 -16.02
C MET A 16 -10.88 7.29 -14.80
N GLY A 17 -12.01 6.86 -14.24
CA GLY A 17 -12.63 7.46 -13.05
C GLY A 17 -12.00 7.06 -11.71
N GLY A 18 -10.85 6.42 -11.75
CA GLY A 18 -10.10 5.97 -10.59
C GLY A 18 -9.56 4.55 -10.78
N GLY A 19 -8.41 4.26 -10.17
CA GLY A 19 -7.73 2.97 -10.32
C GLY A 19 -7.61 2.19 -9.00
N PHE A 20 -7.43 2.90 -7.90
CA PHE A 20 -7.31 2.39 -6.52
C PHE A 20 -6.34 1.21 -6.35
N GLY A 21 -5.38 1.09 -7.29
CA GLY A 21 -4.42 0.00 -7.37
C GLY A 21 -4.85 -1.14 -8.30
N ARG A 22 -6.15 -1.42 -8.47
CA ARG A 22 -6.67 -2.51 -9.29
C ARG A 22 -6.25 -2.40 -10.77
N ARG A 23 -6.14 -1.18 -11.29
CA ARG A 23 -5.76 -0.93 -12.69
C ARG A 23 -4.27 -1.15 -12.99
N ALA A 24 -3.46 -1.47 -11.98
CA ALA A 24 -2.09 -1.93 -12.18
C ALA A 24 -2.00 -3.42 -12.57
N GLU A 25 -3.11 -4.17 -12.45
CA GLU A 25 -3.18 -5.57 -12.85
C GLU A 25 -3.52 -5.72 -14.34
N MET A 26 -2.92 -6.75 -14.98
CA MET A 26 -3.01 -6.97 -16.42
C MET A 26 -3.90 -8.17 -16.80
N ASP A 27 -4.57 -8.76 -15.84
CA ASP A 27 -5.37 -9.98 -16.00
C ASP A 27 -6.50 -9.82 -17.02
N VAL A 28 -7.31 -8.77 -16.89
CA VAL A 28 -8.40 -8.47 -17.84
C VAL A 28 -7.86 -8.26 -19.26
N ILE A 29 -6.73 -7.58 -19.39
CA ILE A 29 -6.09 -7.34 -20.70
C ILE A 29 -5.60 -8.66 -21.29
N LYS A 30 -4.98 -9.53 -20.48
CA LYS A 30 -4.52 -10.85 -20.94
C LYS A 30 -5.68 -11.70 -21.44
N GLN A 31 -6.79 -11.71 -20.71
CA GLN A 31 -8.00 -12.45 -21.12
C GLN A 31 -8.62 -11.88 -22.41
N ALA A 32 -8.75 -10.55 -22.51
CA ALA A 32 -9.28 -9.91 -23.71
C ALA A 32 -8.43 -10.22 -24.95
N ILE A 33 -7.12 -10.21 -24.83
CA ILE A 33 -6.21 -10.59 -25.91
C ILE A 33 -6.40 -12.05 -26.32
N SER A 34 -6.50 -12.97 -25.34
CA SER A 34 -6.70 -14.40 -25.64
C SER A 34 -8.01 -14.66 -26.38
N VAL A 35 -9.09 -13.99 -25.99
CA VAL A 35 -10.38 -14.09 -26.68
C VAL A 35 -10.29 -13.51 -28.09
N ALA A 36 -9.67 -12.33 -28.25
CA ALA A 36 -9.50 -11.67 -29.55
C ALA A 36 -8.67 -12.51 -30.53
N GLN A 37 -7.64 -13.20 -30.05
CA GLN A 37 -6.85 -14.11 -30.88
C GLN A 37 -7.66 -15.33 -31.36
N ALA A 38 -8.63 -15.81 -30.56
CA ALA A 38 -9.51 -16.90 -30.95
C ALA A 38 -10.64 -16.44 -31.88
N MET A 39 -10.90 -15.13 -31.98
CA MET A 39 -11.97 -14.52 -32.77
C MET A 39 -11.41 -13.47 -33.74
N GLU A 40 -10.44 -13.85 -34.53
CA GLU A 40 -9.73 -12.94 -35.43
C GLU A 40 -10.71 -12.16 -36.32
N GLY A 41 -10.46 -10.84 -36.45
CA GLY A 41 -11.30 -9.93 -37.23
C GLY A 41 -12.60 -9.50 -36.56
N THR A 42 -12.89 -9.99 -35.35
CA THR A 42 -14.08 -9.60 -34.57
C THR A 42 -13.70 -8.66 -33.44
N PRO A 43 -14.31 -7.46 -33.31
CA PRO A 43 -14.12 -6.59 -32.17
C PRO A 43 -14.58 -7.26 -30.87
N ILE A 44 -13.76 -7.20 -29.83
CA ILE A 44 -14.05 -7.81 -28.52
C ILE A 44 -14.17 -6.71 -27.46
N LEU A 45 -15.26 -6.77 -26.68
CA LEU A 45 -15.45 -6.03 -25.43
C LEU A 45 -15.53 -7.03 -24.30
N LEU A 46 -14.51 -7.04 -23.42
CA LEU A 46 -14.49 -7.86 -22.21
C LEU A 46 -14.82 -7.01 -20.99
N THR A 47 -15.84 -7.40 -20.26
CA THR A 47 -16.24 -6.77 -18.99
C THR A 47 -16.42 -7.86 -17.95
N TRP A 48 -15.69 -7.76 -16.84
CA TRP A 48 -15.93 -8.62 -15.69
C TRP A 48 -17.19 -8.19 -14.94
N SER A 49 -17.95 -9.15 -14.45
CA SER A 49 -18.98 -8.89 -13.45
C SER A 49 -18.33 -8.49 -12.11
N ARG A 50 -19.12 -7.96 -11.17
CA ARG A 50 -18.63 -7.67 -9.83
C ARG A 50 -18.17 -8.93 -9.09
N GLU A 51 -18.88 -10.03 -9.29
CA GLU A 51 -18.58 -11.33 -8.69
C GLU A 51 -17.24 -11.87 -9.21
N GLU A 52 -17.00 -11.76 -10.51
CA GLU A 52 -15.72 -12.17 -11.12
C GLU A 52 -14.56 -11.34 -10.57
N ASP A 53 -14.72 -10.01 -10.53
CA ASP A 53 -13.70 -9.09 -10.00
C ASP A 53 -13.38 -9.41 -8.53
N MET A 54 -14.40 -9.63 -7.70
CA MET A 54 -14.21 -9.90 -6.25
C MET A 54 -13.58 -11.26 -5.97
N THR A 55 -13.77 -12.25 -6.84
CA THR A 55 -13.23 -13.60 -6.63
C THR A 55 -11.81 -13.77 -7.18
N HIS A 56 -11.39 -12.96 -8.14
CA HIS A 56 -10.11 -13.08 -8.83
C HIS A 56 -9.15 -11.92 -8.63
N ASP A 57 -9.49 -10.97 -7.78
CA ASP A 57 -8.61 -9.84 -7.49
C ASP A 57 -7.43 -10.24 -6.59
N ALA A 58 -6.36 -9.47 -6.65
CA ALA A 58 -5.21 -9.65 -5.77
C ALA A 58 -5.55 -9.17 -4.34
N TYR A 59 -5.00 -9.85 -3.35
CA TYR A 59 -5.24 -9.52 -1.95
C TYR A 59 -4.42 -8.32 -1.48
N ARG A 60 -4.91 -7.59 -0.48
CA ARG A 60 -4.06 -6.72 0.32
C ARG A 60 -3.08 -7.60 1.10
N PRO A 61 -1.77 -7.29 1.12
CA PRO A 61 -0.82 -8.08 1.87
C PRO A 61 -1.13 -8.06 3.36
N ALA A 62 -1.03 -9.21 4.01
CA ALA A 62 -0.98 -9.30 5.45
C ALA A 62 0.29 -8.63 5.97
N ALA A 63 0.20 -8.00 7.14
CA ALA A 63 1.33 -7.31 7.75
C ALA A 63 1.36 -7.52 9.26
N MET A 64 2.58 -7.42 9.82
CA MET A 64 2.83 -7.42 11.26
C MET A 64 3.71 -6.22 11.59
N GLY A 65 3.29 -5.42 12.58
CA GLY A 65 4.05 -4.30 13.11
C GLY A 65 4.57 -4.60 14.52
N ARG A 66 5.74 -4.07 14.83
CA ARG A 66 6.30 -4.03 16.19
C ARG A 66 6.87 -2.66 16.47
N VAL A 67 6.42 -2.05 17.53
CA VAL A 67 6.92 -0.77 18.00
C VAL A 67 7.69 -0.94 19.30
N ARG A 68 8.79 -0.21 19.43
CA ARG A 68 9.49 0.07 20.68
C ARG A 68 9.61 1.57 20.78
N ALA A 69 9.19 2.15 21.88
CA ALA A 69 9.24 3.58 22.07
C ALA A 69 9.73 3.93 23.48
N LYS A 70 10.26 5.14 23.62
CA LYS A 70 10.65 5.72 24.89
C LYS A 70 9.92 7.03 25.10
N LEU A 71 9.31 7.17 26.26
CA LEU A 71 8.73 8.43 26.73
C LEU A 71 9.72 9.19 27.62
N GLU A 72 9.77 10.50 27.47
CA GLU A 72 10.38 11.45 28.36
C GLU A 72 9.32 12.50 28.74
N GLY A 73 8.72 12.30 29.92
CA GLY A 73 7.48 13.00 30.27
C GLY A 73 6.32 12.60 29.34
N ASP A 74 5.77 13.57 28.65
CA ASP A 74 4.68 13.41 27.69
C ASP A 74 5.15 13.46 26.21
N ARG A 75 6.47 13.37 25.97
CA ARG A 75 7.09 13.37 24.65
C ARG A 75 7.67 12.01 24.32
N ILE A 76 7.53 11.63 23.04
CA ILE A 76 8.18 10.44 22.50
C ILE A 76 9.62 10.81 22.11
N SER A 77 10.59 10.37 22.91
CA SER A 77 12.02 10.65 22.67
C SER A 77 12.66 9.65 21.71
N ALA A 78 12.10 8.45 21.57
CA ALA A 78 12.53 7.46 20.59
C ALA A 78 11.35 6.62 20.11
N PHE A 79 11.33 6.34 18.80
CA PHE A 79 10.32 5.50 18.17
C PHE A 79 11.00 4.57 17.15
N ASP A 80 11.03 3.28 17.47
CA ASP A 80 11.61 2.23 16.64
C ASP A 80 10.50 1.33 16.13
N PHE A 81 10.16 1.46 14.86
CA PHE A 81 9.10 0.71 14.19
C PHE A 81 9.67 -0.32 13.22
N ALA A 82 9.25 -1.56 13.38
CA ALA A 82 9.54 -2.64 12.47
C ALA A 82 8.24 -3.18 11.88
N THR A 83 8.17 -3.30 10.57
CA THR A 83 7.02 -3.89 9.87
C THR A 83 7.47 -5.00 8.94
N ALA A 84 6.70 -6.09 8.89
CA ALA A 84 6.90 -7.21 7.98
C ALA A 84 5.64 -7.40 7.14
N SER A 85 5.81 -7.53 5.82
CA SER A 85 4.71 -7.73 4.87
C SER A 85 5.20 -8.41 3.60
N SER A 86 4.30 -9.11 2.89
CA SER A 86 4.60 -9.60 1.55
C SER A 86 4.79 -8.43 0.59
N SER A 87 5.77 -8.55 -0.30
CA SER A 87 6.08 -7.52 -1.28
C SER A 87 5.00 -7.45 -2.37
N VAL A 88 4.33 -6.31 -2.46
CA VAL A 88 3.38 -6.00 -3.54
C VAL A 88 4.12 -5.90 -4.87
N VAL A 89 5.28 -5.23 -4.87
CA VAL A 89 6.09 -5.03 -6.08
C VAL A 89 6.57 -6.37 -6.65
N GLU A 90 7.05 -7.28 -5.81
CA GLU A 90 7.45 -8.64 -6.23
C GLU A 90 6.27 -9.42 -6.81
N SER A 91 5.15 -9.41 -6.11
CA SER A 91 3.96 -10.15 -6.52
C SER A 91 3.39 -9.64 -7.85
N GLN A 92 3.29 -8.32 -8.03
CA GLN A 92 2.84 -7.72 -9.29
C GLN A 92 3.82 -7.96 -10.44
N ALA A 93 5.11 -7.71 -10.21
CA ALA A 93 6.15 -7.93 -11.22
C ALA A 93 6.22 -9.40 -11.65
N GLY A 94 6.10 -10.34 -10.70
CA GLY A 94 6.05 -11.77 -10.99
C GLY A 94 4.90 -12.15 -11.92
N ARG A 95 3.71 -11.56 -11.75
CA ARG A 95 2.56 -11.75 -12.65
C ARG A 95 2.80 -11.17 -14.06
N LEU A 96 3.71 -10.24 -14.20
CA LEU A 96 4.13 -9.65 -15.47
C LEU A 96 5.34 -10.36 -16.07
N GLY A 97 5.93 -11.35 -15.38
CA GLY A 97 7.11 -12.09 -15.83
C GLY A 97 8.44 -11.37 -15.52
N TYR A 98 8.45 -10.39 -14.60
CA TYR A 98 9.65 -9.67 -14.20
C TYR A 98 10.07 -10.08 -12.79
N ALA A 99 11.37 -10.11 -12.53
CA ALA A 99 11.93 -10.17 -11.20
C ALA A 99 12.43 -8.77 -10.79
N ILE A 100 11.99 -8.28 -9.64
CA ILE A 100 12.48 -7.03 -9.08
C ILE A 100 13.28 -7.36 -7.81
N PRO A 101 14.61 -7.41 -7.91
CA PRO A 101 15.45 -7.64 -6.73
C PRO A 101 15.51 -6.39 -5.85
N GLY A 102 15.81 -6.59 -4.57
CA GLY A 102 16.06 -5.52 -3.63
C GLY A 102 14.91 -5.24 -2.66
N PRO A 103 15.04 -4.15 -1.89
CA PRO A 103 14.01 -3.77 -0.90
C PRO A 103 12.74 -3.26 -1.59
N ASP A 104 11.59 -3.53 -0.98
CA ASP A 104 10.31 -2.99 -1.41
C ASP A 104 9.92 -1.82 -0.49
N GLY A 105 10.01 -0.59 -1.02
CA GLY A 105 9.63 0.63 -0.31
C GLY A 105 8.15 0.68 0.07
N ALA A 106 7.29 -0.05 -0.65
CA ALA A 106 5.86 -0.12 -0.33
C ALA A 106 5.59 -0.74 1.05
N ILE A 107 6.48 -1.59 1.56
CA ILE A 107 6.35 -2.19 2.90
C ILE A 107 6.39 -1.12 4.00
N VAL A 108 7.23 -0.10 3.83
CA VAL A 108 7.44 0.98 4.82
C VAL A 108 6.72 2.28 4.46
N GLN A 109 5.94 2.29 3.39
CA GLN A 109 5.19 3.46 2.96
C GLN A 109 4.23 3.93 4.05
N GLY A 110 4.19 5.25 4.30
CA GLY A 110 3.42 5.87 5.36
C GLY A 110 4.03 5.75 6.75
N ALA A 111 5.12 4.99 6.90
CA ALA A 111 5.85 4.90 8.16
C ALA A 111 6.93 6.00 8.29
N TRP A 112 7.46 6.47 7.15
CA TRP A 112 8.44 7.56 7.11
C TRP A 112 7.77 8.94 7.06
N GLU A 113 6.66 9.06 6.34
CA GLU A 113 5.99 10.33 6.05
C GLU A 113 4.88 10.66 7.06
N GLN A 114 4.84 10.01 8.21
CA GLN A 114 3.88 10.30 9.27
C GLN A 114 4.15 11.70 9.89
N PRO A 115 3.12 12.40 10.40
CA PRO A 115 3.24 13.81 10.81
C PRO A 115 3.94 14.02 12.14
N TYR A 116 4.24 12.95 12.87
CA TYR A 116 4.81 13.04 14.22
C TYR A 116 6.31 13.33 14.20
N ARG A 117 6.78 14.16 15.12
CA ARG A 117 8.17 14.46 15.35
C ARG A 117 8.73 13.62 16.48
N PHE A 118 9.59 12.68 16.16
CA PHE A 118 10.33 11.89 17.13
C PHE A 118 11.81 12.32 17.13
N ALA A 119 12.39 12.56 18.32
CA ALA A 119 13.80 12.94 18.41
C ALA A 119 14.72 11.87 17.83
N ASN A 120 14.36 10.60 18.01
CA ASN A 120 15.04 9.45 17.43
C ASN A 120 13.99 8.56 16.76
N HIS A 121 14.08 8.43 15.43
CA HIS A 121 13.15 7.66 14.64
C HIS A 121 13.87 6.63 13.78
N ARG A 122 13.42 5.38 13.86
CA ARG A 122 13.89 4.31 13.00
C ARG A 122 12.70 3.54 12.45
N VAL A 123 12.73 3.26 11.14
CA VAL A 123 11.77 2.38 10.46
C VAL A 123 12.53 1.26 9.79
N THR A 124 12.10 0.02 10.00
CA THR A 124 12.70 -1.17 9.38
C THR A 124 11.61 -2.00 8.72
N GLY A 125 11.74 -2.23 7.41
CA GLY A 125 10.87 -3.12 6.64
C GLY A 125 11.48 -4.50 6.48
N TYR A 126 10.68 -5.52 6.68
CA TYR A 126 11.02 -6.92 6.42
C TYR A 126 10.12 -7.49 5.33
N ARG A 127 10.73 -8.12 4.35
CA ARG A 127 10.03 -8.80 3.28
C ARG A 127 9.62 -10.19 3.74
N ALA A 128 8.32 -10.44 3.84
CA ALA A 128 7.76 -11.76 4.09
C ALA A 128 7.54 -12.50 2.75
N PRO A 129 7.54 -13.83 2.74
CA PRO A 129 7.23 -14.60 1.54
C PRO A 129 5.86 -14.25 0.95
N VAL A 130 5.76 -14.25 -0.38
CA VAL A 130 4.49 -14.10 -1.09
C VAL A 130 3.80 -15.46 -1.12
N MET A 131 2.77 -15.64 -0.29
CA MET A 131 2.01 -16.90 -0.17
C MET A 131 0.78 -16.93 -1.07
N VAL A 132 0.23 -15.77 -1.37
CA VAL A 132 -0.95 -15.56 -2.23
C VAL A 132 -0.71 -14.34 -3.11
N PRO A 133 -1.38 -14.20 -4.27
CA PRO A 133 -1.25 -13.00 -5.09
C PRO A 133 -1.64 -11.76 -4.30
N VAL A 134 -0.70 -10.86 -4.03
CA VAL A 134 -0.97 -9.58 -3.40
C VAL A 134 -0.80 -8.44 -4.40
N GLY A 135 -1.60 -7.40 -4.26
CA GLY A 135 -1.64 -6.28 -5.18
C GLY A 135 -1.69 -4.93 -4.48
N SER A 136 -1.59 -3.88 -5.29
CA SER A 136 -1.73 -2.50 -4.83
C SER A 136 -3.19 -2.20 -4.57
N TRP A 137 -3.55 -2.02 -3.31
CA TRP A 137 -4.82 -1.46 -2.90
C TRP A 137 -4.62 -0.01 -2.46
N ARG A 138 -5.68 0.81 -2.53
CA ARG A 138 -5.63 2.21 -2.09
C ARG A 138 -4.83 2.36 -0.80
N SER A 139 -3.86 3.30 -0.80
CA SER A 139 -2.88 3.57 0.24
C SER A 139 -1.78 2.52 0.46
N VAL A 140 -1.80 1.39 -0.22
CA VAL A 140 -0.75 0.36 -0.19
C VAL A 140 -0.23 0.10 1.24
N GLY A 141 1.07 0.28 1.51
CA GLY A 141 1.67 0.11 2.83
C GLY A 141 1.20 1.12 3.89
N ALA A 142 0.77 2.31 3.48
CA ALA A 142 0.28 3.32 4.42
C ALA A 142 -0.98 2.86 5.18
N SER A 143 -1.77 1.92 4.64
CA SER A 143 -2.94 1.38 5.34
C SER A 143 -2.58 0.70 6.66
N GLN A 144 -1.74 -0.33 6.58
CA GLN A 144 -1.35 -1.09 7.77
C GLN A 144 -0.39 -0.32 8.66
N ASN A 145 0.52 0.47 8.07
CA ASN A 145 1.49 1.23 8.85
C ASN A 145 0.83 2.37 9.64
N ALA A 146 -0.20 3.02 9.08
CA ALA A 146 -0.99 3.99 9.82
C ALA A 146 -1.69 3.34 11.02
N PHE A 147 -2.31 2.17 10.83
CA PHE A 147 -2.92 1.43 11.94
C PHE A 147 -1.91 1.11 13.04
N PHE A 148 -0.74 0.60 12.69
CA PHE A 148 0.29 0.25 13.68
C PHE A 148 0.82 1.48 14.42
N HIS A 149 1.05 2.59 13.72
CA HIS A 149 1.53 3.84 14.32
C HIS A 149 0.48 4.44 15.24
N GLU A 150 -0.74 4.60 14.77
CA GLU A 150 -1.80 5.25 15.55
C GLU A 150 -2.18 4.45 16.79
N THR A 151 -2.22 3.10 16.68
CA THR A 151 -2.43 2.24 17.85
C THR A 151 -1.30 2.37 18.86
N ALA A 152 -0.04 2.39 18.40
CA ALA A 152 1.09 2.55 19.29
C ALA A 152 1.10 3.93 19.99
N ILE A 153 0.68 4.99 19.30
CA ILE A 153 0.57 6.33 19.88
C ILE A 153 -0.55 6.39 20.92
N ASP A 154 -1.68 5.70 20.71
CA ASP A 154 -2.73 5.57 21.73
C ASP A 154 -2.23 4.85 22.98
N GLU A 155 -1.49 3.75 22.81
CA GLU A 155 -0.86 3.04 23.94
C GLU A 155 0.13 3.94 24.69
N LEU A 156 0.93 4.72 23.98
CA LEU A 156 1.87 5.67 24.59
C LEU A 156 1.16 6.81 25.33
N ALA A 157 0.07 7.33 24.77
CA ALA A 157 -0.77 8.34 25.43
C ALA A 157 -1.35 7.79 26.75
N HIS A 158 -1.84 6.55 26.72
CA HIS A 158 -2.35 5.86 27.91
C HIS A 158 -1.25 5.68 28.98
N LEU A 159 -0.05 5.25 28.58
CA LEU A 159 1.11 5.13 29.47
C LEU A 159 1.53 6.48 30.09
N ALA A 160 1.46 7.55 29.29
CA ALA A 160 1.72 8.92 29.74
C ALA A 160 0.55 9.49 30.59
N LYS A 161 -0.58 8.79 30.74
CA LYS A 161 -1.81 9.25 31.38
C LYS A 161 -2.33 10.57 30.78
N ALA A 162 -2.18 10.72 29.48
CA ALA A 162 -2.59 11.88 28.71
C ALA A 162 -3.82 11.58 27.85
N ASP A 163 -4.61 12.59 27.56
CA ASP A 163 -5.66 12.52 26.56
C ASP A 163 -5.02 12.21 25.19
N PRO A 164 -5.53 11.25 24.40
CA PRO A 164 -4.92 10.84 23.14
C PRO A 164 -4.82 11.96 22.09
N LEU A 165 -5.78 12.89 22.04
CA LEU A 165 -5.75 14.03 21.14
C LEU A 165 -4.66 15.01 21.55
N GLU A 166 -4.65 15.41 22.83
CA GLU A 166 -3.65 16.31 23.37
C GLU A 166 -2.24 15.74 23.27
N PHE A 167 -2.09 14.43 23.48
CA PHE A 167 -0.81 13.74 23.32
C PHE A 167 -0.30 13.84 21.88
N ARG A 168 -1.17 13.59 20.89
CA ARG A 168 -0.83 13.72 19.44
C ARG A 168 -0.43 15.15 19.09
N LEU A 169 -1.21 16.13 19.50
CA LEU A 169 -0.96 17.55 19.22
C LEU A 169 0.40 18.01 19.72
N ARG A 170 0.91 17.41 20.81
CA ARG A 170 2.27 17.69 21.33
C ARG A 170 3.38 17.07 20.49
N GLN A 171 3.10 16.01 19.73
CA GLN A 171 4.09 15.33 18.88
C GLN A 171 4.13 15.89 17.45
N ILE A 172 3.22 16.78 17.05
CA ILE A 172 3.09 17.29 15.67
C ILE A 172 3.53 18.75 15.64
N ASP A 173 4.46 19.07 14.73
CA ASP A 173 4.91 20.45 14.48
C ASP A 173 4.29 21.06 13.21
N ASP A 174 3.72 20.23 12.31
CA ASP A 174 3.09 20.68 11.09
C ASP A 174 1.71 21.32 11.35
N ASP A 175 1.57 22.59 10.96
CA ASP A 175 0.36 23.36 11.23
C ASP A 175 -0.88 22.80 10.54
N ALA A 176 -0.74 22.26 9.32
CA ALA A 176 -1.86 21.69 8.58
C ALA A 176 -2.39 20.41 9.27
N SER A 177 -1.49 19.52 9.68
CA SER A 177 -1.84 18.31 10.41
C SER A 177 -2.46 18.63 11.78
N ARG A 178 -1.93 19.64 12.48
CA ARG A 178 -2.50 20.12 13.75
C ARG A 178 -3.90 20.66 13.56
N ALA A 179 -4.12 21.48 12.53
CA ALA A 179 -5.44 22.07 12.24
C ALA A 179 -6.49 20.99 11.93
N VAL A 180 -6.14 20.00 11.13
CA VAL A 180 -7.03 18.87 10.82
C VAL A 180 -7.37 18.08 12.09
N LEU A 181 -6.36 17.73 12.88
CA LEU A 181 -6.57 16.96 14.11
C LEU A 181 -7.40 17.71 15.16
N SER A 182 -7.27 19.05 15.22
CA SER A 182 -8.05 19.88 16.15
C SER A 182 -9.49 20.13 15.69
N ALA A 183 -9.82 19.86 14.42
CA ALA A 183 -11.13 20.07 13.83
C ALA A 183 -12.07 18.86 13.95
N VAL A 184 -11.56 17.69 14.34
CA VAL A 184 -12.31 16.45 14.54
C VAL A 184 -12.48 16.13 16.00
#